data_2e7a0f893a59d74a4e9047d3279d09c5
#
_entry.id   2e7a0f893a59d74a4e9047d3279d09c5
#
_cell.length_a   1.000
_cell.length_b   1.000
_cell.length_c   1.000
_cell.angle_alpha   90.00
_cell.angle_beta   90.00
_cell.angle_gamma   90.00
#
_symmetry.space_group_name_H-M   'P 1'
#
loop_
_entity.id
_entity.type
_entity.pdbx_description
1 polymer ?
#
loop_
_entity_poly.entity_id
_entity_poly.type
_entity_poly.pdbx_seq_one_letter_code
_entity_poly.pdbx_strand_id
1 'polypeptide(L)'
;ADGMPYAEVFQYLSSPQPNFGQLVNNYIAHYQRQSYPYATIGVINTQYIQSMAQLMKQVNATYTWNTANNHQLQDLDGDHFVPTVYFDFGSYARTLFGSNLALYSQYQTLMAQLVPYKGNTAYIYNASGTTTRVNEFSGIAISAPSANTGQYGYNVALLKMQTAWWADSH
;
A
#
# COMPACT_ATOMS: atom_id res chain seq x y z
N ALA A 1 2.33 -13.82 -7.51
CA ALA A 1 1.61 -14.22 -6.31
C ALA A 1 0.73 -15.38 -6.67
N ASP A 2 0.90 -16.46 -5.99
CA ASP A 2 0.01 -17.60 -6.05
C ASP A 2 -1.36 -17.10 -5.64
N GLY A 3 -2.40 -17.58 -6.31
CA GLY A 3 -3.74 -17.00 -6.20
C GLY A 3 -4.26 -16.88 -4.77
N MET A 4 -5.27 -16.03 -4.60
CA MET A 4 -5.93 -15.86 -3.31
C MET A 4 -6.38 -17.23 -2.77
N PRO A 5 -6.21 -17.54 -1.47
CA PRO A 5 -6.66 -18.78 -0.86
C PRO A 5 -8.19 -18.78 -0.73
N TYR A 6 -8.87 -18.96 -1.84
CA TYR A 6 -10.31 -18.79 -1.96
C TYR A 6 -11.12 -19.64 -0.95
N ALA A 7 -10.68 -20.87 -0.70
CA ALA A 7 -11.36 -21.75 0.24
C ALA A 7 -11.38 -21.19 1.68
N GLU A 8 -10.32 -20.48 2.07
CA GLU A 8 -10.18 -19.90 3.42
C GLU A 8 -10.87 -18.55 3.57
N VAL A 9 -11.06 -17.79 2.48
CA VAL A 9 -11.54 -16.40 2.57
C VAL A 9 -12.98 -16.20 2.10
N PHE A 10 -13.50 -17.00 1.15
CA PHE A 10 -14.83 -16.81 0.57
C PHE A 10 -15.97 -16.88 1.59
N GLN A 11 -15.86 -17.76 2.60
CA GLN A 11 -16.88 -17.89 3.64
C GLN A 11 -17.12 -16.57 4.39
N TYR A 12 -16.13 -15.67 4.45
CA TYR A 12 -16.25 -14.37 5.11
C TYR A 12 -16.84 -13.29 4.21
N LEU A 13 -16.90 -13.52 2.89
CA LEU A 13 -17.49 -12.62 1.91
C LEU A 13 -18.93 -12.99 1.57
N SER A 14 -19.29 -14.26 1.68
CA SER A 14 -20.60 -14.79 1.28
C SER A 14 -21.72 -14.53 2.30
N SER A 15 -21.40 -14.03 3.48
CA SER A 15 -22.38 -13.62 4.48
C SER A 15 -23.05 -12.29 4.09
N PRO A 16 -24.36 -12.09 4.42
CA PRO A 16 -25.00 -10.77 4.31
C PRO A 16 -24.28 -9.65 5.08
N GLN A 17 -23.47 -10.01 6.07
CA GLN A 17 -22.56 -9.10 6.77
C GLN A 17 -21.16 -9.67 6.70
N PRO A 18 -20.36 -9.27 5.70
CA PRO A 18 -18.99 -9.74 5.53
C PRO A 18 -18.11 -9.45 6.75
N ASN A 19 -17.38 -10.47 7.21
CA ASN A 19 -16.42 -10.31 8.30
C ASN A 19 -15.02 -10.09 7.76
N PHE A 20 -14.70 -8.86 7.37
CA PHE A 20 -13.41 -8.49 6.78
C PHE A 20 -12.25 -8.65 7.75
N GLY A 21 -12.45 -8.46 9.05
CA GLY A 21 -11.39 -8.70 10.05
C GLY A 21 -10.96 -10.16 10.07
N GLN A 22 -11.92 -11.07 10.06
CA GLN A 22 -11.64 -12.51 10.03
C GLN A 22 -11.04 -12.94 8.68
N LEU A 23 -11.50 -12.35 7.58
CA LEU A 23 -10.93 -12.57 6.24
C LEU A 23 -9.43 -12.24 6.26
N VAL A 24 -9.05 -11.05 6.72
CA VAL A 24 -7.65 -10.63 6.80
C VAL A 24 -6.83 -11.57 7.67
N ASN A 25 -7.34 -11.90 8.86
CA ASN A 25 -6.63 -12.79 9.79
C ASN A 25 -6.39 -14.18 9.19
N ASN A 26 -7.40 -14.77 8.55
CA ASN A 26 -7.26 -16.10 7.94
C ASN A 26 -6.39 -16.07 6.67
N TYR A 27 -6.45 -14.99 5.89
CA TYR A 27 -5.55 -14.81 4.76
C TYR A 27 -4.09 -14.81 5.22
N ILE A 28 -3.75 -14.01 6.20
CA ILE A 28 -2.38 -13.96 6.73
C ILE A 28 -1.98 -15.29 7.39
N ALA A 29 -2.87 -15.90 8.18
CA ALA A 29 -2.61 -17.20 8.81
C ALA A 29 -2.41 -18.32 7.77
N HIS A 30 -3.11 -18.27 6.63
CA HIS A 30 -2.86 -19.20 5.52
C HIS A 30 -1.42 -19.09 5.03
N TYR A 31 -0.97 -17.89 4.68
CA TYR A 31 0.39 -17.69 4.17
C TYR A 31 1.48 -17.96 5.20
N GLN A 32 1.24 -17.68 6.48
CA GLN A 32 2.19 -18.01 7.54
C GLN A 32 2.48 -19.52 7.68
N ARG A 33 1.57 -20.37 7.20
CA ARG A 33 1.73 -21.83 7.20
C ARG A 33 2.40 -22.36 5.94
N GLN A 34 2.59 -21.52 4.92
CA GLN A 34 3.26 -21.94 3.69
C GLN A 34 4.78 -21.98 3.85
N SER A 35 5.44 -22.70 2.97
CA SER A 35 6.92 -22.71 2.87
C SER A 35 7.48 -21.32 2.53
N TYR A 36 6.68 -20.48 1.90
CA TYR A 36 6.98 -19.10 1.53
C TYR A 36 5.93 -18.17 2.15
N PRO A 37 6.14 -17.75 3.42
CA PRO A 37 5.15 -17.01 4.20
C PRO A 37 5.13 -15.51 3.84
N TYR A 38 4.80 -15.17 2.60
CA TYR A 38 4.87 -13.82 2.08
C TYR A 38 3.52 -13.32 1.60
N ALA A 39 2.91 -12.42 2.36
CA ALA A 39 1.63 -11.84 1.99
C ALA A 39 1.39 -10.48 2.63
N THR A 40 0.69 -9.62 1.91
CA THR A 40 0.09 -8.39 2.41
C THR A 40 -1.36 -8.32 1.93
N ILE A 41 -2.26 -7.78 2.74
CA ILE A 41 -3.66 -7.57 2.39
C ILE A 41 -4.20 -6.32 3.08
N GLY A 42 -4.96 -5.50 2.33
CA GLY A 42 -5.73 -4.38 2.85
C GLY A 42 -7.16 -4.44 2.34
N VAL A 43 -8.11 -4.09 3.18
CA VAL A 43 -9.52 -3.92 2.82
C VAL A 43 -9.83 -2.45 2.72
N ILE A 44 -10.24 -2.01 1.52
CA ILE A 44 -10.44 -0.59 1.21
C ILE A 44 -11.92 -0.23 1.34
N ASN A 45 -12.23 0.74 2.18
CA ASN A 45 -13.53 1.39 2.19
C ASN A 45 -13.53 2.54 1.17
N THR A 46 -14.14 2.30 0.01
CA THR A 46 -14.10 3.21 -1.12
C THR A 46 -14.76 4.57 -0.86
N GLN A 47 -15.61 4.70 0.17
CA GLN A 47 -16.24 5.97 0.55
C GLN A 47 -15.23 7.05 0.96
N TYR A 48 -14.03 6.66 1.39
CA TYR A 48 -13.00 7.60 1.87
C TYR A 48 -11.90 7.89 0.85
N ILE A 49 -11.95 7.29 -0.34
CA ILE A 49 -10.94 7.50 -1.40
C ILE A 49 -10.86 8.98 -1.79
N GLN A 50 -12.03 9.61 -2.04
CA GLN A 50 -12.06 11.02 -2.45
C GLN A 50 -11.55 11.96 -1.35
N SER A 51 -11.92 11.71 -0.10
CA SER A 51 -11.40 12.51 1.03
C SER A 51 -9.90 12.40 1.18
N MET A 52 -9.34 11.20 1.00
CA MET A 52 -7.90 11.00 1.01
C MET A 52 -7.23 11.68 -0.20
N ALA A 53 -7.82 11.62 -1.39
CA ALA A 53 -7.29 12.31 -2.57
C ALA A 53 -7.25 13.84 -2.35
N GLN A 54 -8.30 14.42 -1.77
CA GLN A 54 -8.33 15.85 -1.44
C GLN A 54 -7.27 16.24 -0.40
N LEU A 55 -7.04 15.40 0.62
CA LEU A 55 -5.95 15.61 1.55
C LEU A 55 -4.59 15.57 0.83
N MET A 56 -4.38 14.58 -0.04
CA MET A 56 -3.14 14.48 -0.81
C MET A 56 -2.95 15.63 -1.79
N LYS A 57 -4.02 16.22 -2.30
CA LYS A 57 -3.95 17.47 -3.10
C LYS A 57 -3.36 18.62 -2.30
N GLN A 58 -3.78 18.80 -1.05
CA GLN A 58 -3.21 19.82 -0.15
C GLN A 58 -1.73 19.53 0.15
N VAL A 59 -1.40 18.25 0.38
CA VAL A 59 -0.02 17.80 0.59
C VAL A 59 0.83 18.13 -0.64
N ASN A 60 0.41 17.71 -1.83
CA ASN A 60 1.16 17.89 -3.08
C ASN A 60 1.33 19.37 -3.46
N ALA A 61 0.40 20.25 -3.05
CA ALA A 61 0.56 21.70 -3.23
C ALA A 61 1.62 22.32 -2.31
N THR A 62 1.97 21.65 -1.21
CA THR A 62 2.86 22.20 -0.18
C THR A 62 4.22 21.49 -0.14
N TYR A 63 4.23 20.19 -0.38
CA TYR A 63 5.40 19.33 -0.24
C TYR A 63 5.81 18.74 -1.57
N THR A 64 7.11 18.75 -1.83
CA THR A 64 7.70 18.10 -3.01
C THR A 64 8.59 16.94 -2.55
N TRP A 65 8.37 15.77 -3.12
CA TRP A 65 9.19 14.61 -2.83
C TRP A 65 10.56 14.71 -3.50
N ASN A 66 11.59 14.36 -2.74
CA ASN A 66 12.93 14.13 -3.30
C ASN A 66 13.19 12.62 -3.39
N THR A 67 13.37 12.10 -4.60
CA THR A 67 13.60 10.66 -4.85
C THR A 67 14.85 10.12 -4.17
N ALA A 68 15.79 10.96 -3.77
CA ALA A 68 16.92 10.56 -2.94
C ALA A 68 16.49 9.97 -1.58
N ASN A 69 15.25 10.26 -1.13
CA ASN A 69 14.70 9.74 0.11
C ASN A 69 13.99 8.39 -0.05
N ASN A 70 13.96 7.80 -1.25
CA ASN A 70 13.27 6.52 -1.48
C ASN A 70 13.78 5.39 -0.57
N HIS A 71 15.06 5.42 -0.19
CA HIS A 71 15.65 4.46 0.75
C HIS A 71 15.03 4.48 2.17
N GLN A 72 14.25 5.51 2.51
CA GLN A 72 13.55 5.64 3.78
C GLN A 72 12.14 5.03 3.73
N LEU A 73 11.68 4.63 2.54
CA LEU A 73 10.35 4.09 2.35
C LEU A 73 10.35 2.56 2.52
N GLN A 74 9.24 2.04 3.02
CA GLN A 74 9.01 0.60 3.02
C GLN A 74 8.77 0.14 1.59
N ASP A 75 9.69 -0.67 1.08
CA ASP A 75 9.54 -1.40 -0.17
C ASP A 75 8.47 -2.48 -0.04
N LEU A 76 7.56 -2.55 -0.99
CA LEU A 76 6.49 -3.55 -1.09
C LEU A 76 6.51 -4.33 -2.42
N ASP A 77 7.53 -4.15 -3.26
CA ASP A 77 7.68 -4.96 -4.47
C ASP A 77 8.82 -6.01 -4.42
N GLY A 78 9.60 -5.98 -3.35
CA GLY A 78 10.61 -7.01 -3.10
C GLY A 78 11.65 -7.12 -4.22
N ASP A 79 12.20 -6.01 -4.68
CA ASP A 79 13.19 -5.94 -5.77
C ASP A 79 12.72 -6.57 -7.10
N HIS A 80 11.42 -6.79 -7.31
CA HIS A 80 10.89 -7.21 -8.61
C HIS A 80 11.12 -6.13 -9.66
N PHE A 81 11.23 -4.88 -9.21
CA PHE A 81 11.62 -3.74 -10.02
C PHE A 81 12.80 -3.01 -9.39
N VAL A 82 13.81 -2.72 -10.18
CA VAL A 82 15.00 -1.95 -9.76
C VAL A 82 15.17 -0.76 -10.69
N PRO A 83 15.03 0.48 -10.19
CA PRO A 83 14.59 0.87 -8.84
C PRO A 83 13.16 0.45 -8.50
N THR A 84 12.87 0.31 -7.21
CA THR A 84 11.55 -0.03 -6.66
C THR A 84 10.43 0.82 -7.24
N VAL A 85 9.31 0.20 -7.57
CA VAL A 85 8.11 0.87 -8.10
C VAL A 85 7.04 1.05 -7.04
N TYR A 86 6.87 0.07 -6.13
CA TYR A 86 5.80 0.09 -5.15
C TYR A 86 6.31 0.27 -3.72
N PHE A 87 5.77 1.27 -3.04
CA PHE A 87 6.10 1.62 -1.66
C PHE A 87 4.85 1.63 -0.78
N ASP A 88 5.03 1.47 0.53
CA ASP A 88 3.94 1.66 1.47
C ASP A 88 3.50 3.12 1.55
N PHE A 89 2.19 3.36 1.44
CA PHE A 89 1.63 4.71 1.48
C PHE A 89 1.83 5.37 2.84
N GLY A 90 1.79 4.59 3.93
CA GLY A 90 2.02 5.11 5.29
C GLY A 90 3.44 5.62 5.47
N SER A 91 4.44 4.86 5.02
CA SER A 91 5.85 5.28 5.09
C SER A 91 6.11 6.53 4.25
N TYR A 92 5.50 6.62 3.06
CA TYR A 92 5.57 7.81 2.22
C TYR A 92 4.99 9.05 2.92
N ALA A 93 3.76 8.94 3.43
CA ALA A 93 3.09 10.05 4.12
C ALA A 93 3.89 10.53 5.35
N ARG A 94 4.37 9.60 6.17
CA ARG A 94 5.19 9.89 7.34
C ARG A 94 6.47 10.63 6.98
N THR A 95 7.14 10.18 5.93
CA THR A 95 8.43 10.77 5.49
C THR A 95 8.22 12.13 4.84
N LEU A 96 7.15 12.31 4.04
CA LEU A 96 6.90 13.54 3.32
C LEU A 96 6.43 14.69 4.23
N PHE A 97 5.46 14.44 5.08
CA PHE A 97 4.82 15.48 5.89
C PHE A 97 4.58 15.11 7.36
N GLY A 98 5.19 14.03 7.87
CA GLY A 98 5.01 13.59 9.25
C GLY A 98 5.43 14.60 10.32
N SER A 99 6.29 15.57 9.99
CA SER A 99 6.65 16.70 10.86
C SER A 99 5.52 17.71 11.04
N ASN A 100 4.55 17.78 10.14
CA ASN A 100 3.34 18.57 10.28
C ASN A 100 2.28 17.74 11.03
N LEU A 101 2.29 17.85 12.36
CA LEU A 101 1.46 17.01 13.22
C LEU A 101 -0.04 17.11 12.93
N ALA A 102 -0.54 18.30 12.58
CA ALA A 102 -1.96 18.50 12.26
C ALA A 102 -2.36 17.76 10.98
N LEU A 103 -1.59 17.94 9.92
CA LEU A 103 -1.84 17.30 8.63
C LEU A 103 -1.67 15.78 8.71
N TYR A 104 -0.63 15.33 9.42
CA TYR A 104 -0.37 13.91 9.62
C TYR A 104 -1.46 13.23 10.46
N SER A 105 -2.01 13.91 11.48
CA SER A 105 -3.15 13.41 12.27
C SER A 105 -4.41 13.26 11.40
N GLN A 106 -4.68 14.20 10.49
CA GLN A 106 -5.78 14.07 9.53
C GLN A 106 -5.57 12.85 8.62
N TYR A 107 -4.35 12.67 8.10
CA TYR A 107 -3.99 11.50 7.32
C TYR A 107 -4.23 10.20 8.10
N GLN A 108 -3.76 10.10 9.33
CA GLN A 108 -3.94 8.89 10.14
C GLN A 108 -5.42 8.57 10.38
N THR A 109 -6.22 9.60 10.66
CA THR A 109 -7.68 9.46 10.85
C THR A 109 -8.35 8.93 9.57
N LEU A 110 -8.04 9.52 8.42
CA LEU A 110 -8.57 9.07 7.14
C LEU A 110 -8.08 7.67 6.77
N MET A 111 -6.81 7.35 7.03
CA MET A 111 -6.28 6.00 6.77
C MET A 111 -6.98 4.93 7.60
N ALA A 112 -7.30 5.20 8.87
CA ALA A 112 -8.04 4.26 9.70
C ALA A 112 -9.47 3.99 9.17
N GLN A 113 -10.08 4.96 8.51
CA GLN A 113 -11.38 4.83 7.87
C GLN A 113 -11.29 4.19 6.47
N LEU A 114 -10.27 4.56 5.70
CA LEU A 114 -10.03 4.06 4.34
C LEU A 114 -9.59 2.59 4.35
N VAL A 115 -8.76 2.20 5.33
CA VAL A 115 -8.24 0.83 5.46
C VAL A 115 -8.56 0.30 6.85
N PRO A 116 -9.84 -0.05 7.12
CA PRO A 116 -10.27 -0.52 8.45
C PRO A 116 -9.66 -1.87 8.84
N TYR A 117 -9.27 -2.68 7.86
CA TYR A 117 -8.65 -3.98 8.11
C TYR A 117 -7.44 -4.16 7.20
N LYS A 118 -6.34 -4.61 7.77
CA LYS A 118 -5.10 -4.91 7.05
C LYS A 118 -4.28 -5.94 7.80
N GLY A 119 -3.41 -6.62 7.07
CA GLY A 119 -2.48 -7.59 7.63
C GLY A 119 -1.30 -7.82 6.70
N ASN A 120 -0.19 -8.24 7.28
CA ASN A 120 1.01 -8.63 6.54
C ASN A 120 1.75 -9.74 7.28
N THR A 121 2.50 -10.54 6.53
CA THR A 121 3.55 -11.41 7.07
C THR A 121 4.78 -10.56 7.40
N ALA A 122 5.72 -11.13 8.18
CA ALA A 122 6.91 -10.39 8.61
C ALA A 122 7.86 -10.00 7.46
N TYR A 123 7.75 -10.69 6.33
CA TYR A 123 8.61 -10.49 5.16
C TYR A 123 7.81 -10.55 3.88
N ILE A 124 8.34 -9.94 2.81
CA ILE A 124 7.96 -10.19 1.41
C ILE A 124 9.12 -10.86 0.69
N TYR A 125 8.80 -11.59 -0.39
CA TYR A 125 9.79 -12.29 -1.20
C TYR A 125 10.40 -11.35 -2.24
N ASN A 126 11.72 -11.40 -2.38
CA ASN A 126 12.45 -10.63 -3.36
C ASN A 126 12.68 -11.46 -4.63
N ALA A 127 12.73 -10.78 -5.78
CA ALA A 127 13.08 -11.41 -7.05
C ALA A 127 14.47 -12.08 -7.03
N SER A 128 15.38 -11.60 -6.18
CA SER A 128 16.72 -12.17 -5.97
C SER A 128 16.74 -13.49 -5.19
N GLY A 129 15.59 -14.00 -4.71
CA GLY A 129 15.52 -15.17 -3.85
C GLY A 129 15.76 -14.88 -2.36
N THR A 130 15.92 -13.60 -1.99
CA THR A 130 16.06 -13.13 -0.61
C THR A 130 14.71 -12.63 -0.07
N THR A 131 14.71 -11.97 1.08
CA THR A 131 13.49 -11.44 1.68
C THR A 131 13.70 -10.00 2.15
N THR A 132 12.67 -9.16 1.99
CA THR A 132 12.61 -7.83 2.57
C THR A 132 11.66 -7.84 3.76
N ARG A 133 12.10 -7.30 4.89
CA ARG A 133 11.26 -7.19 6.07
C ARG A 133 10.20 -6.12 5.89
N VAL A 134 8.96 -6.43 6.27
CA VAL A 134 7.86 -5.48 6.35
C VAL A 134 7.83 -4.89 7.76
N ASN A 135 8.44 -3.73 7.93
CA ASN A 135 8.48 -3.03 9.21
C ASN A 135 7.21 -2.19 9.45
N GLU A 136 6.60 -1.72 8.36
CA GLU A 136 5.35 -0.97 8.39
C GLU A 136 4.51 -1.31 7.16
N PHE A 137 3.19 -1.35 7.35
CA PHE A 137 2.24 -1.60 6.27
C PHE A 137 0.95 -0.83 6.52
N SER A 138 0.66 0.13 5.67
CA SER A 138 -0.55 0.96 5.78
C SER A 138 -1.80 0.27 5.21
N GLY A 139 -1.62 -0.80 4.44
CA GLY A 139 -2.68 -1.50 3.73
C GLY A 139 -2.84 -1.06 2.27
N ILE A 140 -2.08 -0.07 1.83
CA ILE A 140 -2.07 0.45 0.46
C ILE A 140 -0.62 0.58 0.00
N ALA A 141 -0.34 0.01 -1.17
CA ALA A 141 0.89 0.28 -1.92
C ALA A 141 0.64 1.41 -2.93
N ILE A 142 1.64 2.27 -3.09
CA ILE A 142 1.64 3.35 -4.09
C ILE A 142 2.83 3.20 -5.03
N SER A 143 2.66 3.65 -6.28
CA SER A 143 3.72 3.62 -7.29
C SER A 143 4.52 4.93 -7.41
N ALA A 144 4.18 5.92 -6.63
CA ALA A 144 4.95 7.15 -6.49
C ALA A 144 5.56 7.18 -5.07
N PRO A 145 6.77 7.66 -4.91
CA PRO A 145 7.60 8.37 -5.90
C PRO A 145 8.68 7.47 -6.52
N SER A 146 8.31 6.52 -7.34
CA SER A 146 9.30 5.64 -7.98
C SER A 146 10.35 6.43 -8.79
N ALA A 147 11.60 6.02 -8.66
CA ALA A 147 12.71 6.46 -9.52
C ALA A 147 12.91 5.56 -10.75
N ASN A 148 12.02 4.58 -10.98
CA ASN A 148 12.13 3.66 -12.11
C ASN A 148 11.75 4.38 -13.42
N THR A 149 12.75 4.58 -14.28
CA THR A 149 12.60 5.20 -15.61
C THR A 149 12.55 4.17 -16.73
N GLY A 150 12.61 2.88 -16.41
CA GLY A 150 12.44 1.80 -17.38
C GLY A 150 11.02 1.72 -17.94
N GLN A 151 10.83 0.89 -18.96
CA GLN A 151 9.53 0.77 -19.66
C GLN A 151 8.36 0.48 -18.71
N TYR A 152 8.59 -0.33 -17.69
CA TYR A 152 7.54 -0.64 -16.70
C TYR A 152 7.17 0.59 -15.85
N GLY A 153 8.16 1.28 -15.29
CA GLY A 153 7.92 2.49 -14.49
C GLY A 153 7.26 3.59 -15.32
N TYR A 154 7.65 3.75 -16.58
CA TYR A 154 7.01 4.66 -17.53
C TYR A 154 5.53 4.31 -17.77
N ASN A 155 5.22 3.03 -18.03
CA ASN A 155 3.85 2.58 -18.23
C ASN A 155 2.99 2.79 -16.98
N VAL A 156 3.51 2.48 -15.79
CA VAL A 156 2.82 2.74 -14.52
C VAL A 156 2.53 4.22 -14.34
N ALA A 157 3.50 5.09 -14.68
CA ALA A 157 3.31 6.55 -14.59
C ALA A 157 2.20 7.04 -15.55
N LEU A 158 2.15 6.54 -16.78
CA LEU A 158 1.09 6.89 -17.74
C LEU A 158 -0.28 6.42 -17.27
N LEU A 159 -0.39 5.18 -16.78
CA LEU A 159 -1.66 4.62 -16.32
C LEU A 159 -2.21 5.35 -15.11
N LYS A 160 -1.36 5.71 -14.14
CA LYS A 160 -1.82 6.43 -12.95
C LYS A 160 -2.37 7.82 -13.27
N MET A 161 -1.79 8.53 -14.25
CA MET A 161 -2.28 9.86 -14.67
C MET A 161 -3.67 9.82 -15.32
N GLN A 162 -4.14 8.63 -15.74
CA GLN A 162 -5.48 8.43 -16.30
C GLN A 162 -6.53 8.08 -15.23
N THR A 163 -6.13 7.97 -13.96
CA THR A 163 -7.05 7.61 -12.89
C THR A 163 -7.78 8.82 -12.30
N ALA A 164 -8.98 8.60 -11.80
CA ALA A 164 -9.71 9.60 -11.02
C ALA A 164 -8.91 10.05 -9.79
N TRP A 165 -8.19 9.13 -9.14
CA TRP A 165 -7.29 9.46 -8.03
C TRP A 165 -6.27 10.54 -8.41
N TRP A 166 -5.62 10.40 -9.57
CA TRP A 166 -4.65 11.40 -10.04
C TRP A 166 -5.29 12.78 -10.23
N ALA A 167 -6.45 12.81 -10.91
CA ALA A 167 -7.18 14.07 -11.17
C ALA A 167 -7.62 14.76 -9.86
N ASP A 168 -8.01 13.97 -8.85
CA ASP A 168 -8.51 14.50 -7.58
C ASP A 168 -7.37 14.89 -6.61
N SER A 169 -6.17 14.31 -6.75
CA SER A 169 -5.04 14.51 -5.83
C SER A 169 -3.94 15.45 -6.37
N HIS A 170 -4.06 15.94 -7.61
CA HIS A 170 -3.15 16.88 -8.28
C HIS A 170 -3.93 18.04 -8.88
#